data_27fbccb770ef13a0757f44a401d688a8
#
_entry.id   27fbccb770ef13a0757f44a401d688a8
#
_cell.length_a   1.000
_cell.length_b   1.000
_cell.length_c   1.000
_cell.angle_alpha   90.00
_cell.angle_beta   90.00
_cell.angle_gamma   90.00
#
_symmetry.space_group_name_H-M   'P 1'
#
loop_
_entity.id
_entity.type
_entity.pdbx_description
1 polymer ?
#
loop_
_entity_poly.entity_id
_entity_poly.type
_entity_poly.pdbx_seq_one_letter_code
_entity_poly.pdbx_strand_id
1 'polypeptide(L)'
;MMPLFFSTICIRKPIVVGARFKYCKALAVALLLLLAFSAGALAQTAQWVKQMGTGGISNGVSSDAAGNVYATGTISNPGLFDSITIPCNASDVFLTKYDGSGNILWANVGGGPLLDQGNDVATDSAGNSYVVGAIQTNGPNPTAKFGNFTLTGHGDYDWLIVKYDTFGNVVWAKNYGSALGDIAQGVTLDPSGNIYVTGFFSSAMTVEGVTVTSKGLFDVFLAKFDPNGALLWLKTAGGTGSDIAHGIVADSAGNIGMVGEFQNTATFDAHSVKAAGLGDAFIAKYDGAGNNLWVQKGGSTTSFAVDPGKAIGADAANNFYITGDYTGTATFDGLSVVNTGTSGTDIFVAKYNTAGAIQWLHHAGGPASDKGYSIGVDQTGNSWVSGFAGSGPGVVFDSISLPPLGNEYIYLAKYDPAGVVQYVKQYAAGTGQDIHVLNNGCLYLNGGASKGSGNEFDNISLVYVDRGGFICQFCETVSPACEPPTGITASSITSSTAKISWTAVPGAMGYSTQYRKLGTTRWKTKESSAALVKLTRLSPATSYECQVATLCSTETSPYSPIQVFTTTP
;
A
#
# COMPACT_ATOMS: atom_id res chain seq x y z
N MET A 1 -21.97 20.10 17.20
CA MET A 1 -21.80 21.40 17.86
C MET A 1 -22.26 21.24 19.30
N MET A 2 -21.36 20.93 20.20
CA MET A 2 -21.60 21.06 21.64
C MET A 2 -20.22 21.26 22.29
N PRO A 3 -19.97 22.40 22.92
CA PRO A 3 -18.73 22.63 23.64
C PRO A 3 -18.82 22.04 25.03
N LEU A 4 -17.82 21.27 25.43
CA LEU A 4 -17.63 20.82 26.80
C LEU A 4 -17.22 22.03 27.67
N PHE A 5 -18.13 22.46 28.52
CA PHE A 5 -17.85 23.43 29.59
C PHE A 5 -17.08 22.73 30.70
N PHE A 6 -15.83 23.13 30.91
CA PHE A 6 -15.16 22.90 32.18
C PHE A 6 -15.65 23.95 33.17
N SER A 7 -16.47 23.56 34.13
CA SER A 7 -16.84 24.40 35.26
C SER A 7 -15.71 24.39 36.29
N THR A 8 -15.07 25.53 36.46
CA THR A 8 -14.11 25.81 37.51
C THR A 8 -14.87 26.06 38.79
N ILE A 9 -14.89 25.12 39.72
CA ILE A 9 -15.38 25.35 41.07
C ILE A 9 -14.27 26.07 41.88
N CYS A 10 -14.47 27.35 42.07
CA CYS A 10 -13.65 28.17 42.93
C CYS A 10 -14.28 28.24 44.33
N ILE A 11 -13.79 27.44 45.28
CA ILE A 11 -14.15 27.57 46.71
C ILE A 11 -13.22 28.58 47.34
N ARG A 12 -13.76 29.75 47.63
CA ARG A 12 -13.09 30.77 48.47
C ARG A 12 -13.20 30.36 49.94
N LYS A 13 -12.08 30.13 50.60
CA LYS A 13 -11.79 30.62 51.97
C LYS A 13 -10.28 30.69 52.22
N PRO A 14 -9.78 31.73 52.88
CA PRO A 14 -8.37 32.02 52.99
C PRO A 14 -7.78 31.35 54.25
N ILE A 15 -6.54 30.85 54.18
CA ILE A 15 -5.61 30.79 55.32
C ILE A 15 -4.23 30.32 54.80
N VAL A 16 -3.24 31.16 55.11
CA VAL A 16 -1.81 30.90 55.37
C VAL A 16 -0.89 30.51 54.22
N VAL A 17 0.01 31.40 53.98
CA VAL A 17 1.23 31.43 53.18
C VAL A 17 2.14 30.21 53.49
N GLY A 18 2.66 29.61 52.44
CA GLY A 18 3.89 28.84 52.50
C GLY A 18 3.78 27.40 51.96
N ALA A 19 4.39 27.14 50.83
CA ALA A 19 4.81 25.82 50.36
C ALA A 19 3.80 24.91 49.61
N ARG A 20 3.09 25.37 48.58
CA ARG A 20 2.37 24.44 47.66
C ARG A 20 2.33 24.82 46.19
N PHE A 21 3.24 25.64 45.68
CA PHE A 21 3.30 25.98 44.26
C PHE A 21 4.34 25.21 43.44
N LYS A 22 5.08 24.26 44.04
CA LYS A 22 6.11 23.48 43.31
C LYS A 22 5.61 22.16 42.71
N TYR A 23 4.48 21.62 43.13
CA TYR A 23 4.02 20.31 42.66
C TYR A 23 3.09 20.33 41.43
N CYS A 24 2.38 21.43 41.19
CA CYS A 24 1.52 21.51 39.97
C CYS A 24 2.29 21.74 38.67
N LYS A 25 3.46 22.40 38.73
CA LYS A 25 4.32 22.55 37.53
C LYS A 25 5.10 21.27 37.19
N ALA A 26 5.44 20.48 38.20
CA ALA A 26 6.15 19.21 37.99
C ALA A 26 5.24 18.13 37.40
N LEU A 27 3.93 18.10 37.73
CA LEU A 27 3.00 17.13 37.16
C LEU A 27 2.62 17.47 35.71
N ALA A 28 2.50 18.76 35.37
CA ALA A 28 2.22 19.18 33.99
C ALA A 28 3.42 18.98 33.05
N VAL A 29 4.64 19.15 33.56
CA VAL A 29 5.88 18.89 32.79
C VAL A 29 6.15 17.39 32.70
N ALA A 30 5.81 16.57 33.71
CA ALA A 30 5.92 15.12 33.65
C ALA A 30 4.87 14.49 32.71
N LEU A 31 3.66 15.08 32.56
CA LEU A 31 2.65 14.61 31.63
C LEU A 31 2.94 15.04 30.19
N LEU A 32 3.65 16.16 29.95
CA LEU A 32 4.13 16.59 28.63
C LEU A 32 5.42 15.86 28.20
N LEU A 33 6.20 15.33 29.15
CA LEU A 33 7.39 14.53 28.87
C LEU A 33 7.07 13.04 28.60
N LEU A 34 5.85 12.58 28.91
CA LEU A 34 5.37 11.21 28.60
C LEU A 34 4.71 11.09 27.23
N LEU A 35 4.56 12.19 26.46
CA LEU A 35 3.99 12.19 25.11
C LEU A 35 5.02 12.49 24.01
N ALA A 36 6.30 12.64 24.36
CA ALA A 36 7.38 12.72 23.38
C ALA A 36 8.15 11.38 23.31
N PHE A 37 7.45 10.26 23.15
CA PHE A 37 8.02 9.17 22.39
C PHE A 37 7.95 9.63 20.94
N SER A 38 9.04 10.15 20.41
CA SER A 38 9.26 10.21 18.98
C SER A 38 9.23 8.75 18.50
N ALA A 39 8.07 8.31 18.01
CA ALA A 39 8.05 7.15 17.15
C ALA A 39 9.04 7.49 16.03
N GLY A 40 10.20 6.84 16.01
CA GLY A 40 11.14 6.96 14.91
C GLY A 40 10.34 6.74 13.62
N ALA A 41 10.47 7.62 12.66
CA ALA A 41 9.71 7.53 11.42
C ALA A 41 9.99 6.15 10.80
N LEU A 42 8.98 5.28 10.81
CA LEU A 42 9.05 3.97 10.18
C LEU A 42 9.12 4.23 8.68
N ALA A 43 10.30 4.05 8.07
CA ALA A 43 10.49 4.17 6.63
C ALA A 43 10.39 2.77 6.00
N GLN A 44 9.60 2.64 4.96
CA GLN A 44 9.63 1.44 4.10
C GLN A 44 10.90 1.45 3.28
N THR A 45 11.61 0.32 3.27
CA THR A 45 12.79 0.12 2.43
C THR A 45 12.61 -1.09 1.53
N ALA A 46 13.05 -0.96 0.27
CA ALA A 46 13.06 -2.06 -0.67
C ALA A 46 14.03 -3.14 -0.19
N GLN A 47 13.53 -4.37 -0.05
CA GLN A 47 14.32 -5.54 0.33
C GLN A 47 14.89 -6.21 -0.92
N TRP A 48 14.08 -6.32 -1.95
CA TRP A 48 14.45 -6.79 -3.27
C TRP A 48 13.49 -6.24 -4.32
N VAL A 49 13.97 -6.16 -5.55
CA VAL A 49 13.20 -5.77 -6.74
C VAL A 49 13.51 -6.73 -7.86
N LYS A 50 12.49 -7.17 -8.58
CA LYS A 50 12.61 -8.08 -9.74
C LYS A 50 11.97 -7.47 -10.96
N GLN A 51 12.65 -7.63 -12.09
CA GLN A 51 12.14 -7.25 -13.39
C GLN A 51 11.32 -8.40 -13.99
N MET A 52 10.16 -8.09 -14.56
CA MET A 52 9.29 -9.02 -15.23
C MET A 52 9.13 -8.60 -16.69
N GLY A 53 9.82 -9.30 -17.58
CA GLY A 53 9.73 -9.15 -19.01
C GLY A 53 10.12 -7.79 -19.60
N THR A 54 10.23 -7.75 -20.90
CA THR A 54 10.30 -6.51 -21.70
C THR A 54 8.96 -6.30 -22.39
N GLY A 55 8.43 -5.07 -22.39
CA GLY A 55 7.14 -4.74 -23.04
C GLY A 55 5.89 -5.19 -22.27
N GLY A 56 6.03 -5.71 -21.05
CA GLY A 56 4.92 -6.12 -20.19
C GLY A 56 4.62 -5.15 -19.06
N ILE A 57 3.53 -5.43 -18.35
CA ILE A 57 3.15 -4.75 -17.12
C ILE A 57 2.62 -5.78 -16.12
N SER A 58 2.95 -5.64 -14.85
CA SER A 58 2.37 -6.43 -13.77
C SER A 58 1.20 -5.66 -13.17
N ASN A 59 0.01 -6.27 -13.15
CA ASN A 59 -1.23 -5.62 -12.76
C ASN A 59 -1.71 -6.05 -11.38
N GLY A 60 -1.60 -7.34 -11.03
CA GLY A 60 -2.07 -7.87 -9.76
C GLY A 60 -0.96 -8.59 -8.98
N VAL A 61 -0.99 -8.50 -7.65
CA VAL A 61 -0.08 -9.16 -6.73
C VAL A 61 -0.80 -9.74 -5.52
N SER A 62 -0.43 -10.96 -5.12
CA SER A 62 -0.97 -11.64 -3.94
C SER A 62 0.11 -12.48 -3.26
N SER A 63 -0.15 -13.01 -2.06
CA SER A 63 0.77 -13.92 -1.38
C SER A 63 0.05 -15.09 -0.73
N ASP A 64 0.77 -16.21 -0.55
CA ASP A 64 0.30 -17.34 0.23
C ASP A 64 0.72 -17.22 1.72
N ALA A 65 0.19 -18.10 2.55
CA ALA A 65 0.50 -18.13 3.98
C ALA A 65 1.97 -18.48 4.30
N ALA A 66 2.72 -19.02 3.34
CA ALA A 66 4.15 -19.30 3.47
C ALA A 66 5.02 -18.08 3.11
N GLY A 67 4.40 -16.99 2.68
CA GLY A 67 5.09 -15.75 2.27
C GLY A 67 5.64 -15.79 0.84
N ASN A 68 5.23 -16.78 0.02
CA ASN A 68 5.51 -16.71 -1.41
C ASN A 68 4.61 -15.67 -2.06
N VAL A 69 5.12 -14.97 -3.06
CA VAL A 69 4.39 -13.93 -3.78
C VAL A 69 4.08 -14.37 -5.20
N TYR A 70 2.88 -14.05 -5.63
CA TYR A 70 2.34 -14.32 -6.96
C TYR A 70 2.07 -13.00 -7.65
N ALA A 71 2.47 -12.89 -8.91
CA ALA A 71 2.22 -11.69 -9.70
C ALA A 71 1.69 -12.08 -11.09
N THR A 72 0.69 -11.35 -11.54
CA THR A 72 0.07 -11.51 -12.86
C THR A 72 0.07 -10.20 -13.64
N GLY A 73 -0.10 -10.32 -14.92
CA GLY A 73 -0.16 -9.16 -15.81
C GLY A 73 -0.12 -9.58 -17.27
N THR A 74 0.44 -8.69 -18.07
CA THR A 74 0.57 -8.83 -19.50
C THR A 74 2.04 -8.89 -19.90
N ILE A 75 2.41 -9.80 -20.79
CA ILE A 75 3.79 -9.98 -21.27
C ILE A 75 3.84 -10.08 -22.78
N SER A 76 4.83 -9.41 -23.38
CA SER A 76 5.14 -9.53 -24.81
C SER A 76 6.32 -10.46 -25.05
N ASN A 77 6.42 -11.00 -26.27
CA ASN A 77 7.44 -11.98 -26.65
C ASN A 77 8.87 -11.39 -26.71
N PRO A 78 9.89 -12.03 -26.07
CA PRO A 78 9.78 -13.18 -25.18
C PRO A 78 9.41 -12.77 -23.75
N GLY A 79 8.60 -13.58 -23.08
CA GLY A 79 8.38 -13.47 -21.63
C GLY A 79 9.65 -13.84 -20.86
N LEU A 80 10.31 -12.84 -20.25
CA LEU A 80 11.53 -13.02 -19.49
C LEU A 80 11.27 -12.74 -18.00
N PHE A 81 11.50 -13.74 -17.14
CA PHE A 81 11.30 -13.67 -15.71
C PHE A 81 12.55 -14.18 -15.00
N ASP A 82 13.43 -13.28 -14.55
CA ASP A 82 14.77 -13.64 -14.06
C ASP A 82 15.50 -14.59 -15.04
N SER A 83 15.69 -15.86 -14.63
CA SER A 83 16.35 -16.90 -15.44
C SER A 83 15.41 -17.70 -16.34
N ILE A 84 14.08 -17.47 -16.24
CA ILE A 84 13.08 -18.22 -16.99
C ILE A 84 12.65 -17.41 -18.21
N THR A 85 12.78 -18.02 -19.41
CA THR A 85 12.28 -17.44 -20.67
C THR A 85 11.20 -18.32 -21.24
N ILE A 86 10.03 -17.73 -21.51
CA ILE A 86 8.87 -18.44 -22.04
C ILE A 86 8.47 -17.76 -23.37
N PRO A 87 8.34 -18.51 -24.46
CA PRO A 87 7.76 -17.98 -25.69
C PRO A 87 6.30 -17.57 -25.45
N CYS A 88 5.93 -16.41 -25.94
CA CYS A 88 4.55 -15.92 -25.93
C CYS A 88 4.20 -15.30 -27.27
N ASN A 89 2.92 -14.95 -27.49
CA ASN A 89 2.45 -14.35 -28.74
C ASN A 89 2.53 -12.80 -28.70
N ALA A 90 1.50 -12.13 -29.18
CA ALA A 90 1.49 -10.67 -29.26
C ALA A 90 1.47 -10.03 -27.85
N SER A 91 0.60 -10.54 -26.98
CA SER A 91 0.45 -10.12 -25.60
C SER A 91 -0.32 -11.22 -24.86
N ASP A 92 0.33 -11.88 -23.92
CA ASP A 92 -0.23 -13.02 -23.20
C ASP A 92 -0.32 -12.75 -21.69
N VAL A 93 -1.22 -13.46 -21.03
CA VAL A 93 -1.34 -13.47 -19.54
C VAL A 93 -0.15 -14.23 -18.97
N PHE A 94 0.50 -13.67 -17.96
CA PHE A 94 1.48 -14.41 -17.18
C PHE A 94 1.04 -14.58 -15.73
N LEU A 95 1.58 -15.61 -15.08
CA LEU A 95 1.58 -15.78 -13.63
C LEU A 95 2.97 -16.25 -13.19
N THR A 96 3.54 -15.57 -12.22
CA THR A 96 4.84 -15.92 -11.61
C THR A 96 4.67 -16.20 -10.13
N LYS A 97 5.54 -17.06 -9.59
CA LYS A 97 5.70 -17.27 -8.15
C LYS A 97 7.14 -17.05 -7.75
N TYR A 98 7.34 -16.23 -6.72
CA TYR A 98 8.62 -16.02 -6.06
C TYR A 98 8.54 -16.47 -4.60
N ASP A 99 9.67 -16.87 -4.01
CA ASP A 99 9.75 -17.00 -2.55
C ASP A 99 9.84 -15.63 -1.86
N GLY A 100 9.74 -15.61 -0.53
CA GLY A 100 9.82 -14.38 0.26
C GLY A 100 11.17 -13.64 0.16
N SER A 101 12.20 -14.27 -0.40
CA SER A 101 13.51 -13.67 -0.68
C SER A 101 13.64 -13.15 -2.11
N GLY A 102 12.58 -13.25 -2.91
CA GLY A 102 12.53 -12.81 -4.30
C GLY A 102 13.18 -13.78 -5.30
N ASN A 103 13.42 -15.05 -4.94
CA ASN A 103 13.85 -16.05 -5.91
C ASN A 103 12.66 -16.58 -6.68
N ILE A 104 12.76 -16.59 -8.03
CA ILE A 104 11.68 -17.15 -8.84
C ILE A 104 11.59 -18.67 -8.67
N LEU A 105 10.39 -19.15 -8.37
CA LEU A 105 10.10 -20.57 -8.22
C LEU A 105 9.57 -21.16 -9.53
N TRP A 106 8.68 -20.45 -10.19
CA TRP A 106 8.16 -20.80 -11.52
C TRP A 106 7.49 -19.59 -12.19
N ALA A 107 7.31 -19.68 -13.50
CA ALA A 107 6.55 -18.75 -14.31
C ALA A 107 5.70 -19.52 -15.32
N ASN A 108 4.50 -19.03 -15.61
CA ASN A 108 3.58 -19.55 -16.62
C ASN A 108 3.09 -18.43 -17.51
N VAL A 109 2.82 -18.77 -18.75
CA VAL A 109 2.22 -17.88 -19.74
C VAL A 109 1.08 -18.64 -20.42
N GLY A 110 -0.03 -17.97 -20.64
CA GLY A 110 -1.18 -18.51 -21.35
C GLY A 110 -1.91 -17.42 -22.13
N GLY A 111 -2.49 -17.79 -23.25
CA GLY A 111 -3.20 -16.85 -24.10
C GLY A 111 -3.44 -17.40 -25.51
N GLY A 112 -3.81 -16.50 -26.40
CA GLY A 112 -4.11 -16.74 -27.82
C GLY A 112 -3.18 -15.98 -28.76
N PRO A 113 -3.55 -15.84 -30.02
CA PRO A 113 -2.76 -15.10 -30.99
C PRO A 113 -2.94 -13.58 -30.93
N LEU A 114 -3.87 -13.09 -30.12
CA LEU A 114 -4.24 -11.68 -30.00
C LEU A 114 -3.80 -11.09 -28.63
N LEU A 115 -4.47 -10.04 -28.18
CA LEU A 115 -4.14 -9.36 -26.93
C LEU A 115 -4.89 -10.01 -25.76
N ASP A 116 -4.14 -10.62 -24.86
CA ASP A 116 -4.64 -11.21 -23.63
C ASP A 116 -4.04 -10.50 -22.43
N GLN A 117 -4.79 -10.34 -21.35
CA GLN A 117 -4.36 -9.59 -20.19
C GLN A 117 -4.76 -10.28 -18.89
N GLY A 118 -3.81 -10.41 -17.96
CA GLY A 118 -4.08 -10.70 -16.56
C GLY A 118 -4.26 -9.38 -15.81
N ASN A 119 -5.37 -9.24 -15.10
CA ASN A 119 -5.69 -7.99 -14.39
C ASN A 119 -5.46 -8.11 -12.89
N ASP A 120 -5.82 -9.25 -12.30
CA ASP A 120 -5.70 -9.44 -10.85
C ASP A 120 -5.48 -10.92 -10.50
N VAL A 121 -4.94 -11.16 -9.29
CA VAL A 121 -4.69 -12.49 -8.74
C VAL A 121 -5.01 -12.55 -7.25
N ALA A 122 -5.79 -13.55 -6.85
CA ALA A 122 -5.98 -13.92 -5.45
C ALA A 122 -5.36 -15.29 -5.17
N THR A 123 -4.83 -15.49 -3.95
CA THR A 123 -4.17 -16.73 -3.56
C THR A 123 -4.79 -17.26 -2.27
N ASP A 124 -5.13 -18.55 -2.24
CA ASP A 124 -5.61 -19.21 -1.03
C ASP A 124 -4.46 -19.61 -0.09
N SER A 125 -4.81 -20.00 1.14
CA SER A 125 -3.83 -20.38 2.16
C SER A 125 -3.01 -21.65 1.81
N ALA A 126 -3.49 -22.45 0.87
CA ALA A 126 -2.78 -23.63 0.35
C ALA A 126 -1.82 -23.28 -0.80
N GLY A 127 -1.84 -22.03 -1.28
CA GLY A 127 -1.00 -21.54 -2.37
C GLY A 127 -1.59 -21.81 -3.76
N ASN A 128 -2.88 -22.16 -3.89
CA ASN A 128 -3.54 -22.11 -5.18
C ASN A 128 -3.84 -20.65 -5.53
N SER A 129 -3.69 -20.30 -6.78
CA SER A 129 -3.92 -18.93 -7.25
C SER A 129 -5.00 -18.87 -8.33
N TYR A 130 -5.76 -17.78 -8.30
CA TYR A 130 -6.88 -17.51 -9.19
C TYR A 130 -6.58 -16.23 -9.93
N VAL A 131 -6.31 -16.32 -11.22
CA VAL A 131 -6.02 -15.19 -12.11
C VAL A 131 -7.27 -14.83 -12.87
N VAL A 132 -7.58 -13.54 -12.89
CA VAL A 132 -8.66 -12.99 -13.74
C VAL A 132 -8.13 -11.96 -14.72
N GLY A 133 -8.90 -11.72 -15.76
CA GLY A 133 -8.52 -10.78 -16.81
C GLY A 133 -9.40 -10.93 -18.05
N ALA A 134 -8.81 -10.86 -19.22
CA ALA A 134 -9.52 -11.03 -20.48
C ALA A 134 -8.65 -11.71 -21.55
N ILE A 135 -9.31 -12.43 -22.45
CA ILE A 135 -8.73 -12.95 -23.68
C ILE A 135 -9.40 -12.29 -24.88
N GLN A 136 -8.61 -11.88 -25.87
CA GLN A 136 -9.15 -11.31 -27.10
C GLN A 136 -9.41 -12.43 -28.13
N THR A 137 -10.64 -12.51 -28.62
CA THR A 137 -11.10 -13.67 -29.43
C THR A 137 -11.81 -13.32 -30.73
N ASN A 138 -11.78 -12.06 -31.18
CA ASN A 138 -12.44 -11.60 -32.42
C ASN A 138 -11.69 -11.94 -33.71
N GLY A 139 -10.62 -12.73 -33.63
CA GLY A 139 -9.80 -13.13 -34.79
C GLY A 139 -10.28 -14.41 -35.50
N PRO A 140 -9.57 -14.85 -36.54
CA PRO A 140 -9.91 -16.05 -37.28
C PRO A 140 -9.70 -17.37 -36.50
N ASN A 141 -8.96 -17.32 -35.40
CA ASN A 141 -8.72 -18.44 -34.49
C ASN A 141 -9.08 -17.98 -33.05
N PRO A 142 -10.36 -17.96 -32.67
CA PRO A 142 -10.85 -17.41 -31.44
C PRO A 142 -10.58 -18.35 -30.26
N THR A 143 -9.32 -18.75 -30.02
CA THR A 143 -8.94 -19.67 -28.97
C THR A 143 -7.71 -19.20 -28.22
N ALA A 144 -7.74 -19.35 -26.90
CA ALA A 144 -6.60 -19.16 -26.00
C ALA A 144 -6.30 -20.47 -25.27
N LYS A 145 -5.04 -20.67 -24.87
CA LYS A 145 -4.59 -21.89 -24.17
C LYS A 145 -3.99 -21.53 -22.82
N PHE A 146 -4.44 -22.25 -21.80
CA PHE A 146 -3.89 -22.21 -20.45
C PHE A 146 -3.57 -23.66 -20.02
N GLY A 147 -2.29 -24.02 -20.02
CA GLY A 147 -1.89 -25.40 -19.83
C GLY A 147 -2.53 -26.35 -20.86
N ASN A 148 -3.30 -27.33 -20.39
CA ASN A 148 -4.03 -28.28 -21.25
C ASN A 148 -5.45 -27.82 -21.63
N PHE A 149 -5.89 -26.65 -21.15
CA PHE A 149 -7.23 -26.12 -21.41
C PHE A 149 -7.20 -25.21 -22.64
N THR A 150 -8.16 -25.42 -23.53
CA THR A 150 -8.40 -24.54 -24.69
C THR A 150 -9.71 -23.83 -24.48
N LEU A 151 -9.68 -22.53 -24.45
CA LEU A 151 -10.82 -21.65 -24.32
C LEU A 151 -11.22 -21.15 -25.70
N THR A 152 -12.52 -21.09 -25.93
CA THR A 152 -13.09 -20.57 -27.20
C THR A 152 -13.84 -19.29 -26.93
N GLY A 153 -13.62 -18.28 -27.75
CA GLY A 153 -14.22 -16.96 -27.53
C GLY A 153 -15.68 -16.86 -27.92
N HIS A 154 -16.35 -15.87 -27.34
CA HIS A 154 -17.74 -15.51 -27.56
C HIS A 154 -17.91 -14.19 -28.33
N GLY A 155 -16.85 -13.37 -28.41
CA GLY A 155 -16.92 -12.05 -29.02
C GLY A 155 -15.57 -11.36 -29.18
N ASP A 156 -15.48 -10.07 -28.82
CA ASP A 156 -14.25 -9.29 -28.92
C ASP A 156 -13.29 -9.66 -27.75
N TYR A 157 -13.60 -9.20 -26.54
CA TYR A 157 -12.90 -9.61 -25.32
C TYR A 157 -13.85 -10.43 -24.46
N ASP A 158 -13.39 -11.57 -23.99
CA ASP A 158 -14.09 -12.39 -23.00
C ASP A 158 -13.35 -12.33 -21.67
N TRP A 159 -14.07 -12.12 -20.57
CA TRP A 159 -13.42 -12.21 -19.28
C TRP A 159 -12.98 -13.64 -18.94
N LEU A 160 -11.85 -13.72 -18.28
CA LEU A 160 -11.09 -14.93 -18.00
C LEU A 160 -11.02 -15.18 -16.50
N ILE A 161 -11.09 -16.45 -16.08
CA ILE A 161 -10.66 -16.92 -14.78
C ILE A 161 -9.90 -18.24 -14.91
N VAL A 162 -8.70 -18.32 -14.29
CA VAL A 162 -7.85 -19.51 -14.32
C VAL A 162 -7.40 -19.85 -12.90
N LYS A 163 -7.57 -21.11 -12.49
CA LYS A 163 -7.00 -21.63 -11.25
C LYS A 163 -5.70 -22.38 -11.53
N TYR A 164 -4.68 -22.03 -10.77
CA TYR A 164 -3.39 -22.75 -10.71
C TYR A 164 -3.21 -23.41 -9.36
N ASP A 165 -2.56 -24.57 -9.32
CA ASP A 165 -2.09 -25.17 -8.08
C ASP A 165 -0.79 -24.50 -7.60
N THR A 166 -0.31 -24.88 -6.41
CA THR A 166 0.90 -24.30 -5.81
C THR A 166 2.19 -24.57 -6.62
N PHE A 167 2.15 -25.51 -7.58
CA PHE A 167 3.26 -25.86 -8.47
C PHE A 167 3.17 -25.14 -9.82
N GLY A 168 2.11 -24.36 -10.05
CA GLY A 168 1.86 -23.63 -11.30
C GLY A 168 1.11 -24.45 -12.35
N ASN A 169 0.61 -25.65 -12.06
CA ASN A 169 -0.22 -26.39 -13.00
C ASN A 169 -1.62 -25.78 -13.07
N VAL A 170 -2.15 -25.61 -14.29
CA VAL A 170 -3.54 -25.17 -14.47
C VAL A 170 -4.49 -26.28 -14.04
N VAL A 171 -5.31 -26.01 -13.02
CA VAL A 171 -6.31 -26.93 -12.51
C VAL A 171 -7.58 -26.87 -13.34
N TRP A 172 -8.01 -25.64 -13.66
CA TRP A 172 -9.11 -25.36 -14.58
C TRP A 172 -8.97 -23.94 -15.13
N ALA A 173 -9.54 -23.69 -16.31
CA ALA A 173 -9.62 -22.38 -16.95
C ALA A 173 -11.00 -22.22 -17.57
N LYS A 174 -11.59 -21.03 -17.44
CA LYS A 174 -12.92 -20.69 -17.96
C LYS A 174 -12.92 -19.27 -18.52
N ASN A 175 -13.70 -19.04 -19.56
CA ASN A 175 -13.99 -17.72 -20.08
C ASN A 175 -15.49 -17.57 -20.29
N TYR A 176 -15.95 -16.34 -20.18
CA TYR A 176 -17.34 -15.98 -20.39
C TYR A 176 -17.39 -14.60 -21.03
N GLY A 177 -18.39 -14.38 -21.85
CA GLY A 177 -18.51 -13.11 -22.53
C GLY A 177 -19.78 -13.00 -23.36
N SER A 178 -19.88 -11.88 -24.05
CA SER A 178 -20.91 -11.54 -25.01
C SER A 178 -20.30 -11.37 -26.40
N ALA A 179 -21.07 -10.82 -27.36
CA ALA A 179 -20.52 -10.49 -28.67
C ALA A 179 -19.55 -9.28 -28.68
N LEU A 180 -19.50 -8.53 -27.59
CA LEU A 180 -18.67 -7.32 -27.44
C LEU A 180 -17.61 -7.55 -26.35
N GLY A 181 -17.07 -6.45 -25.77
CA GLY A 181 -16.02 -6.56 -24.75
C GLY A 181 -16.57 -6.82 -23.35
N ASP A 182 -16.06 -7.84 -22.69
CA ASP A 182 -16.37 -8.25 -21.32
C ASP A 182 -15.05 -8.52 -20.60
N ILE A 183 -14.79 -7.86 -19.46
CA ILE A 183 -13.48 -7.91 -18.80
C ILE A 183 -13.66 -8.10 -17.29
N ALA A 184 -12.97 -9.09 -16.72
CA ALA A 184 -12.81 -9.21 -15.27
C ALA A 184 -11.65 -8.32 -14.82
N GLN A 185 -11.90 -7.49 -13.82
CA GLN A 185 -10.96 -6.50 -13.30
C GLN A 185 -10.37 -6.88 -11.95
N GLY A 186 -11.16 -7.52 -11.09
CA GLY A 186 -10.73 -7.85 -9.75
C GLY A 186 -11.21 -9.22 -9.28
N VAL A 187 -10.42 -9.86 -8.42
CA VAL A 187 -10.73 -11.15 -7.78
C VAL A 187 -10.36 -11.13 -6.29
N THR A 188 -11.22 -11.73 -5.46
CA THR A 188 -10.94 -11.92 -4.04
C THR A 188 -11.51 -13.24 -3.55
N LEU A 189 -11.03 -13.70 -2.40
CA LEU A 189 -11.51 -14.93 -1.73
C LEU A 189 -12.15 -14.57 -0.40
N ASP A 190 -13.32 -15.16 -0.10
CA ASP A 190 -13.87 -15.09 1.25
C ASP A 190 -13.12 -16.06 2.20
N PRO A 191 -13.28 -15.92 3.53
CA PRO A 191 -12.65 -16.84 4.51
C PRO A 191 -12.99 -18.31 4.33
N SER A 192 -14.03 -18.64 3.56
CA SER A 192 -14.42 -20.02 3.21
C SER A 192 -13.77 -20.52 1.93
N GLY A 193 -12.98 -19.70 1.25
CA GLY A 193 -12.31 -20.00 -0.02
C GLY A 193 -13.20 -19.88 -1.25
N ASN A 194 -14.42 -19.29 -1.14
CA ASN A 194 -15.20 -18.97 -2.33
C ASN A 194 -14.56 -17.79 -3.06
N ILE A 195 -14.66 -17.85 -4.38
CA ILE A 195 -14.03 -16.92 -5.31
C ILE A 195 -15.07 -15.87 -5.73
N TYR A 196 -14.73 -14.60 -5.62
CA TYR A 196 -15.55 -13.51 -6.11
C TYR A 196 -14.80 -12.77 -7.20
N VAL A 197 -15.46 -12.57 -8.33
CA VAL A 197 -14.93 -11.89 -9.52
C VAL A 197 -15.82 -10.73 -9.89
N THR A 198 -15.22 -9.58 -10.17
CA THR A 198 -15.94 -8.40 -10.64
C THR A 198 -15.28 -7.80 -11.87
N GLY A 199 -16.03 -6.98 -12.57
CA GLY A 199 -15.60 -6.26 -13.76
C GLY A 199 -16.78 -5.64 -14.47
N PHE A 200 -16.74 -5.65 -15.79
CA PHE A 200 -17.84 -5.13 -16.61
C PHE A 200 -18.15 -6.07 -17.78
N PHE A 201 -19.38 -5.98 -18.25
CA PHE A 201 -19.85 -6.71 -19.41
C PHE A 201 -20.75 -5.82 -20.28
N SER A 202 -20.83 -6.16 -21.54
CA SER A 202 -21.71 -5.51 -22.51
C SER A 202 -22.69 -6.52 -23.11
N SER A 203 -23.85 -6.04 -23.57
CA SER A 203 -24.84 -6.91 -24.25
C SER A 203 -25.35 -8.06 -23.35
N ALA A 204 -25.65 -9.23 -23.92
CA ALA A 204 -26.13 -10.40 -23.19
C ALA A 204 -24.96 -11.37 -22.94
N MET A 205 -24.62 -11.60 -21.67
CA MET A 205 -23.57 -12.50 -21.21
C MET A 205 -24.17 -13.71 -20.50
N THR A 206 -23.62 -14.90 -20.75
CA THR A 206 -24.04 -16.14 -20.09
C THR A 206 -22.87 -16.74 -19.29
N VAL A 207 -23.08 -16.97 -17.98
CA VAL A 207 -22.11 -17.59 -17.08
C VAL A 207 -22.75 -18.84 -16.48
N GLU A 208 -22.21 -20.04 -16.80
CA GLU A 208 -22.72 -21.35 -16.29
C GLU A 208 -24.25 -21.50 -16.43
N GLY A 209 -24.81 -21.05 -17.57
CA GLY A 209 -26.26 -21.15 -17.85
C GLY A 209 -27.13 -20.02 -17.26
N VAL A 210 -26.55 -19.08 -16.52
CA VAL A 210 -27.23 -17.86 -16.08
C VAL A 210 -26.95 -16.73 -17.05
N THR A 211 -28.00 -16.21 -17.69
CA THR A 211 -27.87 -15.10 -18.66
C THR A 211 -28.28 -13.78 -18.01
N VAL A 212 -27.43 -12.77 -18.19
CA VAL A 212 -27.69 -11.37 -17.78
C VAL A 212 -27.53 -10.47 -19.01
N THR A 213 -28.19 -9.32 -18.98
CA THR A 213 -28.16 -8.35 -20.10
C THR A 213 -27.84 -6.96 -19.56
N SER A 214 -26.86 -6.31 -20.17
CA SER A 214 -26.48 -4.93 -19.85
C SER A 214 -27.66 -3.99 -20.18
N LYS A 215 -27.84 -2.97 -19.33
CA LYS A 215 -28.86 -1.92 -19.52
C LYS A 215 -28.30 -0.72 -20.28
N GLY A 216 -26.97 -0.62 -20.37
CA GLY A 216 -26.24 0.48 -20.97
C GLY A 216 -25.14 0.03 -21.94
N LEU A 217 -24.07 0.80 -21.97
CA LEU A 217 -22.86 0.45 -22.74
C LEU A 217 -22.12 -0.71 -22.07
N PHE A 218 -21.77 -0.49 -20.80
CA PHE A 218 -21.16 -1.48 -19.93
C PHE A 218 -21.91 -1.48 -18.60
N ASP A 219 -22.16 -2.65 -18.03
CA ASP A 219 -22.70 -2.81 -16.69
C ASP A 219 -21.72 -3.63 -15.84
N VAL A 220 -21.71 -3.39 -14.53
CA VAL A 220 -20.94 -4.15 -13.55
C VAL A 220 -21.50 -5.55 -13.43
N PHE A 221 -20.63 -6.56 -13.34
CA PHE A 221 -20.97 -7.89 -12.84
C PHE A 221 -20.24 -8.20 -11.54
N LEU A 222 -20.85 -9.03 -10.70
CA LEU A 222 -20.27 -9.66 -9.52
C LEU A 222 -20.69 -11.13 -9.52
N ALA A 223 -19.71 -12.02 -9.68
CA ALA A 223 -19.92 -13.46 -9.71
C ALA A 223 -19.27 -14.13 -8.51
N LYS A 224 -19.95 -15.10 -7.89
CA LYS A 224 -19.41 -15.95 -6.84
C LYS A 224 -19.31 -17.38 -7.34
N PHE A 225 -18.13 -17.98 -7.16
CA PHE A 225 -17.87 -19.38 -7.46
C PHE A 225 -17.43 -20.13 -6.20
N ASP A 226 -17.67 -21.44 -6.16
CA ASP A 226 -17.03 -22.29 -5.20
C ASP A 226 -15.54 -22.54 -5.55
N PRO A 227 -14.73 -23.12 -4.66
CA PRO A 227 -13.30 -23.39 -4.94
C PRO A 227 -13.04 -24.32 -6.14
N ASN A 228 -14.05 -25.06 -6.60
CA ASN A 228 -13.97 -25.94 -7.77
C ASN A 228 -14.35 -25.23 -9.07
N GLY A 229 -14.76 -23.96 -8.97
CA GLY A 229 -15.15 -23.15 -10.12
C GLY A 229 -16.62 -23.32 -10.53
N ALA A 230 -17.50 -23.89 -9.69
CA ALA A 230 -18.93 -23.90 -9.95
C ALA A 230 -19.56 -22.57 -9.54
N LEU A 231 -20.36 -21.97 -10.43
CA LEU A 231 -21.07 -20.71 -10.16
C LEU A 231 -22.09 -20.92 -9.04
N LEU A 232 -22.00 -20.11 -7.99
CA LEU A 232 -22.97 -20.07 -6.89
C LEU A 232 -24.06 -19.03 -7.16
N TRP A 233 -23.69 -17.86 -7.61
CA TRP A 233 -24.61 -16.80 -8.06
C TRP A 233 -23.89 -15.76 -8.92
N LEU A 234 -24.69 -15.01 -9.72
CA LEU A 234 -24.27 -13.90 -10.57
C LEU A 234 -25.20 -12.72 -10.31
N LYS A 235 -24.63 -11.55 -10.05
CA LYS A 235 -25.31 -10.27 -9.84
C LYS A 235 -24.82 -9.25 -10.84
N THR A 236 -25.68 -8.26 -11.16
CA THR A 236 -25.31 -7.13 -12.02
C THR A 236 -25.73 -5.83 -11.36
N ALA A 237 -24.99 -4.76 -11.63
CA ALA A 237 -25.32 -3.41 -11.23
C ALA A 237 -25.02 -2.45 -12.37
N GLY A 238 -25.78 -1.36 -12.46
CA GLY A 238 -25.56 -0.37 -13.49
C GLY A 238 -26.83 0.30 -13.97
N GLY A 239 -26.75 1.01 -15.09
CA GLY A 239 -27.80 1.83 -15.67
C GLY A 239 -27.68 2.01 -17.17
N THR A 240 -28.00 3.20 -17.68
CA THR A 240 -27.96 3.47 -19.13
C THR A 240 -26.59 3.98 -19.61
N GLY A 241 -25.64 4.17 -18.69
CA GLY A 241 -24.29 4.64 -18.99
C GLY A 241 -23.27 3.54 -19.15
N SER A 242 -22.03 3.90 -18.87
CA SER A 242 -20.92 2.97 -18.71
C SER A 242 -20.63 2.83 -17.20
N ASP A 243 -20.78 1.62 -16.70
CA ASP A 243 -20.63 1.29 -15.29
C ASP A 243 -19.57 0.18 -15.18
N ILE A 244 -18.47 0.43 -14.47
CA ILE A 244 -17.29 -0.43 -14.46
C ILE A 244 -16.82 -0.64 -13.01
N ALA A 245 -16.72 -1.89 -12.56
CA ALA A 245 -16.03 -2.20 -11.32
C ALA A 245 -14.54 -2.42 -11.59
N HIS A 246 -13.70 -1.81 -10.75
CA HIS A 246 -12.24 -1.92 -10.84
C HIS A 246 -11.65 -2.80 -9.73
N GLY A 247 -12.02 -2.56 -8.48
CA GLY A 247 -11.45 -3.24 -7.32
C GLY A 247 -12.50 -4.00 -6.50
N ILE A 248 -12.06 -5.07 -5.84
CA ILE A 248 -12.89 -5.92 -4.98
C ILE A 248 -12.09 -6.41 -3.78
N VAL A 249 -12.73 -6.51 -2.61
CA VAL A 249 -12.14 -7.09 -1.40
C VAL A 249 -13.19 -7.84 -0.60
N ALA A 250 -12.83 -8.96 0.00
CA ALA A 250 -13.63 -9.62 1.02
C ALA A 250 -13.21 -9.14 2.41
N ASP A 251 -14.19 -8.76 3.26
CA ASP A 251 -13.94 -8.47 4.66
C ASP A 251 -13.85 -9.76 5.50
N SER A 252 -13.39 -9.65 6.76
CA SER A 252 -13.24 -10.82 7.64
C SER A 252 -14.55 -11.52 7.99
N ALA A 253 -15.69 -10.87 7.77
CA ALA A 253 -17.03 -11.42 7.95
C ALA A 253 -17.60 -12.08 6.69
N GLY A 254 -16.84 -12.07 5.57
CA GLY A 254 -17.25 -12.63 4.28
C GLY A 254 -18.19 -11.71 3.49
N ASN A 255 -18.30 -10.43 3.84
CA ASN A 255 -18.94 -9.46 2.98
C ASN A 255 -17.95 -8.95 1.94
N ILE A 256 -18.48 -8.43 0.85
CA ILE A 256 -17.70 -7.97 -0.31
C ILE A 256 -17.82 -6.47 -0.44
N GLY A 257 -16.68 -5.78 -0.42
CA GLY A 257 -16.54 -4.41 -0.86
C GLY A 257 -16.15 -4.35 -2.33
N MET A 258 -16.76 -3.47 -3.09
CA MET A 258 -16.49 -3.26 -4.50
C MET A 258 -16.42 -1.77 -4.80
N VAL A 259 -15.44 -1.37 -5.63
CA VAL A 259 -15.25 0.02 -6.05
C VAL A 259 -15.14 0.11 -7.56
N GLY A 260 -15.57 1.23 -8.13
CA GLY A 260 -15.48 1.46 -9.56
C GLY A 260 -15.99 2.84 -9.95
N GLU A 261 -16.49 2.95 -11.19
CA GLU A 261 -17.06 4.16 -11.76
C GLU A 261 -18.44 3.88 -12.37
N PHE A 262 -19.27 4.91 -12.41
CA PHE A 262 -20.59 4.83 -13.03
C PHE A 262 -20.98 6.14 -13.69
N GLN A 263 -21.82 6.05 -14.70
CA GLN A 263 -22.37 7.20 -15.42
C GLN A 263 -23.89 7.27 -15.24
N ASN A 264 -24.43 8.49 -15.30
CA ASN A 264 -25.88 8.75 -15.17
C ASN A 264 -26.44 8.27 -13.84
N THR A 265 -27.27 7.24 -13.86
CA THR A 265 -27.86 6.61 -12.65
C THR A 265 -27.59 5.12 -12.70
N ALA A 266 -26.85 4.63 -11.72
CA ALA A 266 -26.58 3.20 -11.52
C ALA A 266 -27.41 2.64 -10.38
N THR A 267 -27.91 1.40 -10.54
CA THR A 267 -28.72 0.68 -9.56
C THR A 267 -28.01 -0.58 -9.12
N PHE A 268 -27.92 -0.76 -7.81
CA PHE A 268 -27.31 -1.88 -7.10
C PHE A 268 -28.41 -2.54 -6.25
N ASP A 269 -29.08 -3.56 -6.79
CA ASP A 269 -30.31 -4.16 -6.22
C ASP A 269 -31.37 -3.08 -5.90
N ALA A 270 -31.65 -2.83 -4.60
CA ALA A 270 -32.62 -1.84 -4.14
C ALA A 270 -32.06 -0.41 -3.99
N HIS A 271 -30.75 -0.24 -4.10
CA HIS A 271 -30.09 1.05 -3.92
C HIS A 271 -29.70 1.67 -5.26
N SER A 272 -29.76 2.99 -5.37
CA SER A 272 -29.38 3.70 -6.59
C SER A 272 -28.54 4.93 -6.25
N VAL A 273 -27.57 5.23 -7.12
CA VAL A 273 -26.74 6.43 -7.07
C VAL A 273 -26.82 7.18 -8.40
N LYS A 274 -26.70 8.51 -8.35
CA LYS A 274 -26.74 9.36 -9.54
C LYS A 274 -25.42 10.15 -9.62
N ALA A 275 -24.77 10.11 -10.77
CA ALA A 275 -23.56 10.86 -11.03
C ALA A 275 -23.79 12.38 -10.95
N ALA A 276 -22.83 13.11 -10.41
CA ALA A 276 -22.84 14.56 -10.33
C ALA A 276 -22.32 15.20 -11.63
N GLY A 277 -21.36 14.57 -12.29
CA GLY A 277 -20.73 14.98 -13.55
C GLY A 277 -20.95 13.98 -14.66
N LEU A 278 -19.89 13.77 -15.48
CA LEU A 278 -19.90 12.76 -16.54
C LEU A 278 -19.97 11.36 -15.95
N GLY A 279 -19.19 11.10 -14.91
CA GLY A 279 -19.19 9.86 -14.14
C GLY A 279 -18.52 10.06 -12.79
N ASP A 280 -18.95 9.31 -11.79
CA ASP A 280 -18.48 9.37 -10.41
C ASP A 280 -17.97 7.99 -9.97
N ALA A 281 -17.15 7.95 -8.93
CA ALA A 281 -16.81 6.73 -8.22
C ALA A 281 -18.02 6.17 -7.47
N PHE A 282 -18.15 4.85 -7.42
CA PHE A 282 -19.03 4.17 -6.46
C PHE A 282 -18.20 3.31 -5.52
N ILE A 283 -18.71 3.11 -4.31
CA ILE A 283 -18.32 2.06 -3.39
C ILE A 283 -19.58 1.32 -2.95
N ALA A 284 -19.60 -0.01 -3.07
CA ALA A 284 -20.75 -0.83 -2.74
C ALA A 284 -20.35 -1.99 -1.82
N LYS A 285 -21.23 -2.33 -0.87
CA LYS A 285 -21.07 -3.49 0.01
C LYS A 285 -22.15 -4.51 -0.25
N TYR A 286 -21.75 -5.78 -0.38
CA TYR A 286 -22.63 -6.93 -0.52
C TYR A 286 -22.39 -7.93 0.61
N ASP A 287 -23.43 -8.65 1.03
CA ASP A 287 -23.25 -9.82 1.89
C ASP A 287 -22.79 -11.05 1.10
N GLY A 288 -22.40 -12.12 1.79
CA GLY A 288 -21.95 -13.37 1.16
C GLY A 288 -23.02 -14.09 0.32
N ALA A 289 -24.31 -13.69 0.45
CA ALA A 289 -25.41 -14.19 -0.37
C ALA A 289 -25.65 -13.34 -1.64
N GLY A 290 -24.92 -12.23 -1.79
CA GLY A 290 -25.01 -11.34 -2.94
C GLY A 290 -26.12 -10.28 -2.83
N ASN A 291 -26.59 -9.97 -1.61
CA ASN A 291 -27.51 -8.85 -1.41
C ASN A 291 -26.71 -7.57 -1.20
N ASN A 292 -27.03 -6.51 -1.93
CA ASN A 292 -26.40 -5.21 -1.73
C ASN A 292 -26.87 -4.60 -0.40
N LEU A 293 -25.93 -4.33 0.51
CA LEU A 293 -26.23 -3.75 1.83
C LEU A 293 -26.28 -2.24 1.79
N TRP A 294 -25.42 -1.61 1.02
CA TRP A 294 -25.39 -0.18 0.75
C TRP A 294 -24.51 0.15 -0.47
N VAL A 295 -24.74 1.32 -1.05
CA VAL A 295 -23.89 1.94 -2.07
C VAL A 295 -23.70 3.41 -1.75
N GLN A 296 -22.47 3.90 -1.87
CA GLN A 296 -22.11 5.32 -1.76
C GLN A 296 -21.44 5.78 -3.05
N LYS A 297 -21.36 7.09 -3.23
CA LYS A 297 -20.72 7.69 -4.39
C LYS A 297 -19.79 8.83 -4.00
N GLY A 298 -18.85 9.15 -4.87
CA GLY A 298 -18.00 10.33 -4.76
C GLY A 298 -17.54 10.80 -6.12
N GLY A 299 -17.50 12.10 -6.34
CA GLY A 299 -17.05 12.66 -7.60
C GLY A 299 -17.37 14.13 -7.74
N SER A 300 -17.01 14.68 -8.89
CA SER A 300 -17.13 16.09 -9.22
C SER A 300 -18.30 16.38 -10.17
N THR A 301 -18.61 17.65 -10.35
CA THR A 301 -19.63 18.09 -11.32
C THR A 301 -19.07 18.31 -12.73
N THR A 302 -17.83 17.87 -12.99
CA THR A 302 -17.21 18.04 -14.31
C THR A 302 -17.92 17.19 -15.36
N SER A 303 -18.20 17.78 -16.53
CA SER A 303 -18.93 17.11 -17.60
C SER A 303 -18.05 16.51 -18.68
N PHE A 304 -16.72 16.55 -18.50
CA PHE A 304 -15.74 16.11 -19.50
C PHE A 304 -14.78 15.04 -18.98
N ALA A 305 -14.88 14.63 -17.71
CA ALA A 305 -14.07 13.60 -17.11
C ALA A 305 -14.89 12.72 -16.18
N VAL A 306 -14.46 11.49 -16.03
CA VAL A 306 -14.96 10.52 -15.03
C VAL A 306 -14.01 10.54 -13.85
N ASP A 307 -14.54 10.46 -12.64
CA ASP A 307 -13.78 10.39 -11.40
C ASP A 307 -13.85 8.93 -10.85
N PRO A 308 -12.94 8.03 -11.24
CA PRO A 308 -13.05 6.62 -10.91
C PRO A 308 -12.52 6.28 -9.52
N GLY A 309 -13.19 5.36 -8.83
CA GLY A 309 -12.58 4.59 -7.75
C GLY A 309 -11.80 3.41 -8.33
N LYS A 310 -10.50 3.28 -8.02
CA LYS A 310 -9.61 2.28 -8.66
C LYS A 310 -9.36 1.06 -7.80
N ALA A 311 -9.13 1.22 -6.52
CA ALA A 311 -8.81 0.12 -5.63
C ALA A 311 -9.48 0.23 -4.27
N ILE A 312 -9.66 -0.90 -3.60
CA ILE A 312 -10.31 -1.03 -2.30
C ILE A 312 -9.57 -2.04 -1.44
N GLY A 313 -9.40 -1.71 -0.15
CA GLY A 313 -8.86 -2.60 0.87
C GLY A 313 -9.74 -2.60 2.11
N ALA A 314 -9.55 -3.58 3.01
CA ALA A 314 -10.33 -3.71 4.24
C ALA A 314 -9.43 -3.93 5.46
N ASP A 315 -9.77 -3.33 6.62
CA ASP A 315 -9.12 -3.61 7.91
C ASP A 315 -9.84 -4.73 8.69
N ALA A 316 -9.25 -5.19 9.79
CA ALA A 316 -9.85 -6.22 10.63
C ALA A 316 -11.16 -5.79 11.31
N ALA A 317 -11.47 -4.50 11.36
CA ALA A 317 -12.74 -3.97 11.85
C ALA A 317 -13.80 -3.89 10.73
N ASN A 318 -13.48 -4.39 9.52
CA ASN A 318 -14.33 -4.40 8.34
C ASN A 318 -14.68 -2.98 7.82
N ASN A 319 -13.81 -2.01 8.06
CA ASN A 319 -13.87 -0.73 7.38
C ASN A 319 -13.24 -0.87 5.99
N PHE A 320 -13.74 -0.12 5.02
CA PHE A 320 -13.21 -0.08 3.68
C PHE A 320 -12.40 1.19 3.43
N TYR A 321 -11.30 1.04 2.70
CA TYR A 321 -10.43 2.10 2.27
C TYR A 321 -10.37 2.08 0.75
N ILE A 322 -10.53 3.24 0.12
CA ILE A 322 -10.54 3.35 -1.35
C ILE A 322 -9.60 4.43 -1.82
N THR A 323 -9.10 4.26 -3.02
CA THR A 323 -8.35 5.30 -3.75
C THR A 323 -8.79 5.36 -5.21
N GLY A 324 -8.48 6.47 -5.85
CA GLY A 324 -8.72 6.73 -7.25
C GLY A 324 -8.26 8.12 -7.62
N ASP A 325 -8.78 8.65 -8.72
CA ASP A 325 -8.44 9.98 -9.19
C ASP A 325 -9.70 10.79 -9.50
N TYR A 326 -9.59 12.11 -9.42
CA TYR A 326 -10.72 13.02 -9.60
C TYR A 326 -10.27 14.34 -10.26
N THR A 327 -11.25 15.07 -10.81
CA THR A 327 -11.06 16.40 -11.40
C THR A 327 -11.88 17.46 -10.64
N GLY A 328 -11.46 18.71 -10.70
CA GLY A 328 -12.21 19.83 -10.12
C GLY A 328 -12.42 19.72 -8.61
N THR A 329 -13.68 19.83 -8.15
CA THR A 329 -14.06 19.64 -6.74
C THR A 329 -14.89 18.38 -6.61
N ALA A 330 -14.34 17.34 -6.01
CA ALA A 330 -15.05 16.08 -5.76
C ALA A 330 -15.61 16.03 -4.35
N THR A 331 -16.83 15.50 -4.22
CA THR A 331 -17.56 15.39 -2.94
C THR A 331 -17.94 13.94 -2.69
N PHE A 332 -17.61 13.44 -1.51
CA PHE A 332 -17.87 12.10 -1.00
C PHE A 332 -18.63 12.23 0.32
N ASP A 333 -19.93 11.90 0.34
CA ASP A 333 -20.79 11.93 1.53
C ASP A 333 -20.61 13.20 2.41
N GLY A 334 -20.58 14.39 1.76
CA GLY A 334 -20.48 15.70 2.43
C GLY A 334 -19.05 16.19 2.74
N LEU A 335 -18.03 15.37 2.56
CA LEU A 335 -16.64 15.80 2.57
C LEU A 335 -16.20 16.14 1.14
N SER A 336 -15.39 17.17 0.97
CA SER A 336 -14.94 17.61 -0.35
C SER A 336 -13.44 17.80 -0.42
N VAL A 337 -12.87 17.47 -1.58
CA VAL A 337 -11.47 17.73 -1.97
C VAL A 337 -11.43 18.55 -3.25
N VAL A 338 -10.40 19.37 -3.39
CA VAL A 338 -10.24 20.27 -4.52
C VAL A 338 -8.95 19.94 -5.24
N ASN A 339 -9.05 19.71 -6.55
CA ASN A 339 -7.89 19.49 -7.42
C ASN A 339 -6.99 20.73 -7.43
N THR A 340 -5.67 20.52 -7.33
CA THR A 340 -4.67 21.59 -7.27
C THR A 340 -4.33 22.17 -8.64
N GLY A 341 -4.50 21.39 -9.71
CA GLY A 341 -4.26 21.82 -11.10
C GLY A 341 -5.47 22.50 -11.75
N THR A 342 -5.24 23.17 -12.86
CA THR A 342 -6.31 23.67 -13.74
C THR A 342 -6.70 22.66 -14.82
N SER A 343 -5.86 21.66 -15.04
CA SER A 343 -6.05 20.55 -15.97
C SER A 343 -5.29 19.33 -15.41
N GLY A 344 -5.92 18.19 -15.44
CA GLY A 344 -5.36 16.95 -14.88
C GLY A 344 -6.24 16.39 -13.77
N THR A 345 -5.79 15.28 -13.20
CA THR A 345 -6.46 14.58 -12.11
C THR A 345 -5.60 14.61 -10.87
N ASP A 346 -6.22 14.61 -9.69
CA ASP A 346 -5.56 14.43 -8.40
C ASP A 346 -6.07 13.16 -7.73
N ILE A 347 -5.30 12.64 -6.77
CA ILE A 347 -5.58 11.42 -6.04
C ILE A 347 -6.55 11.72 -4.89
N PHE A 348 -7.53 10.85 -4.67
CA PHE A 348 -8.26 10.80 -3.41
C PHE A 348 -7.95 9.51 -2.66
N VAL A 349 -8.00 9.58 -1.33
CA VAL A 349 -7.98 8.43 -0.42
C VAL A 349 -9.09 8.62 0.60
N ALA A 350 -9.95 7.61 0.78
CA ALA A 350 -11.09 7.71 1.67
C ALA A 350 -11.29 6.43 2.49
N LYS A 351 -11.80 6.58 3.71
CA LYS A 351 -12.20 5.48 4.59
C LYS A 351 -13.69 5.52 4.87
N TYR A 352 -14.34 4.37 4.75
CA TYR A 352 -15.73 4.13 5.08
C TYR A 352 -15.84 3.09 6.20
N ASN A 353 -16.75 3.30 7.15
CA ASN A 353 -17.05 2.30 8.15
C ASN A 353 -17.95 1.18 7.62
N THR A 354 -18.21 0.16 8.43
CA THR A 354 -19.03 -1.00 8.08
C THR A 354 -20.45 -0.65 7.63
N ALA A 355 -20.98 0.50 8.06
CA ALA A 355 -22.32 1.00 7.71
C ALA A 355 -22.32 1.89 6.45
N GLY A 356 -21.18 2.09 5.79
CA GLY A 356 -21.06 2.92 4.60
C GLY A 356 -20.92 4.42 4.87
N ALA A 357 -20.72 4.85 6.12
CA ALA A 357 -20.46 6.25 6.43
C ALA A 357 -18.99 6.59 6.29
N ILE A 358 -18.68 7.67 5.55
CA ILE A 358 -17.31 8.14 5.38
C ILE A 358 -16.73 8.60 6.73
N GLN A 359 -15.48 8.24 6.98
CA GLN A 359 -14.77 8.58 8.21
C GLN A 359 -13.78 9.73 7.98
N TRP A 360 -13.08 9.68 6.87
CA TRP A 360 -12.17 10.72 6.41
C TRP A 360 -11.97 10.65 4.89
N LEU A 361 -11.56 11.77 4.31
CA LEU A 361 -11.24 11.95 2.90
C LEU A 361 -10.00 12.82 2.79
N HIS A 362 -8.96 12.32 2.12
CA HIS A 362 -7.72 13.02 1.85
C HIS A 362 -7.51 13.21 0.36
N HIS A 363 -6.77 14.23 0.03
CA HIS A 363 -6.35 14.59 -1.31
C HIS A 363 -4.83 14.53 -1.40
N ALA A 364 -4.33 14.13 -2.56
CA ALA A 364 -2.92 14.27 -2.90
C ALA A 364 -2.80 14.61 -4.38
N GLY A 365 -1.88 15.50 -4.71
CA GLY A 365 -1.66 15.87 -6.09
C GLY A 365 -0.84 17.14 -6.27
N GLY A 366 -0.68 17.49 -7.53
CA GLY A 366 0.07 18.65 -8.01
C GLY A 366 -0.55 19.27 -9.26
N PRO A 367 0.15 20.17 -9.97
CA PRO A 367 -0.40 20.80 -11.17
C PRO A 367 -0.58 19.88 -12.37
N ALA A 368 0.06 18.69 -12.40
CA ALA A 368 -0.06 17.70 -13.45
C ALA A 368 -1.11 16.64 -13.09
N SER A 369 -1.28 15.61 -13.93
CA SER A 369 -2.16 14.48 -13.59
C SER A 369 -1.46 13.53 -12.63
N ASP A 370 -2.13 13.24 -11.53
CA ASP A 370 -1.71 12.32 -10.50
C ASP A 370 -2.81 11.28 -10.30
N LYS A 371 -2.47 9.99 -10.12
CA LYS A 371 -3.44 8.91 -10.04
C LYS A 371 -3.14 7.92 -8.92
N GLY A 372 -4.17 7.53 -8.18
CA GLY A 372 -4.15 6.43 -7.25
C GLY A 372 -4.67 5.15 -7.92
N TYR A 373 -3.79 4.16 -8.11
CA TYR A 373 -4.17 2.89 -8.76
C TYR A 373 -4.39 1.76 -7.77
N SER A 374 -3.70 1.77 -6.64
CA SER A 374 -3.80 0.70 -5.66
C SER A 374 -3.80 1.19 -4.22
N ILE A 375 -4.46 0.42 -3.36
CA ILE A 375 -4.48 0.61 -1.92
C ILE A 375 -4.39 -0.74 -1.21
N GLY A 376 -3.36 -0.94 -0.41
CA GLY A 376 -3.23 -2.07 0.49
C GLY A 376 -3.51 -1.63 1.94
N VAL A 377 -4.17 -2.47 2.73
CA VAL A 377 -4.56 -2.16 4.12
C VAL A 377 -4.11 -3.28 5.04
N ASP A 378 -3.50 -2.95 6.18
CA ASP A 378 -3.18 -3.94 7.20
C ASP A 378 -4.36 -4.17 8.17
N GLN A 379 -4.23 -5.19 9.02
CA GLN A 379 -5.27 -5.54 9.99
C GLN A 379 -5.55 -4.42 11.01
N THR A 380 -4.62 -3.51 11.22
CA THR A 380 -4.75 -2.40 12.18
C THR A 380 -5.32 -1.13 11.55
N GLY A 381 -5.48 -1.13 10.22
CA GLY A 381 -6.04 -0.02 9.44
C GLY A 381 -5.01 0.99 8.94
N ASN A 382 -3.71 0.68 8.99
CA ASN A 382 -2.77 1.46 8.19
C ASN A 382 -2.99 1.13 6.72
N SER A 383 -2.91 2.14 5.86
CA SER A 383 -3.12 1.99 4.42
C SER A 383 -1.93 2.52 3.63
N TRP A 384 -1.60 1.80 2.57
CA TRP A 384 -0.56 2.20 1.61
C TRP A 384 -1.21 2.43 0.26
N VAL A 385 -0.89 3.56 -0.36
CA VAL A 385 -1.42 3.96 -1.67
C VAL A 385 -0.26 4.10 -2.65
N SER A 386 -0.45 3.58 -3.86
CA SER A 386 0.49 3.72 -4.97
C SER A 386 -0.24 4.03 -6.27
N GLY A 387 0.52 4.49 -7.24
CA GLY A 387 0.05 4.86 -8.56
C GLY A 387 1.15 5.58 -9.32
N PHE A 388 0.82 6.66 -9.99
CA PHE A 388 1.82 7.56 -10.53
C PHE A 388 1.57 9.01 -10.15
N ALA A 389 2.66 9.76 -10.02
CA ALA A 389 2.66 11.20 -9.88
C ALA A 389 3.24 11.82 -11.16
N GLY A 390 2.55 12.84 -11.69
CA GLY A 390 2.87 13.46 -12.96
C GLY A 390 4.13 14.32 -12.92
N SER A 391 4.66 14.64 -14.10
CA SER A 391 5.80 15.52 -14.25
C SER A 391 5.41 16.96 -13.95
N GLY A 392 5.90 17.53 -12.86
CA GLY A 392 5.60 18.92 -12.50
C GLY A 392 6.21 19.33 -11.17
N PRO A 393 6.00 20.60 -10.75
CA PRO A 393 6.41 21.02 -9.43
C PRO A 393 5.53 20.34 -8.38
N GLY A 394 6.19 19.62 -7.50
CA GLY A 394 5.77 19.13 -6.19
C GLY A 394 4.36 18.57 -6.05
N VAL A 395 4.23 17.25 -6.11
CA VAL A 395 3.04 16.55 -5.62
C VAL A 395 3.03 16.62 -4.09
N VAL A 396 1.90 16.99 -3.51
CA VAL A 396 1.72 17.14 -2.06
C VAL A 396 0.72 16.11 -1.56
N PHE A 397 1.11 15.38 -0.53
CA PHE A 397 0.27 14.47 0.25
C PHE A 397 0.07 15.12 1.63
N ASP A 398 -1.06 15.80 1.83
CA ASP A 398 -1.35 16.61 3.02
C ASP A 398 -0.17 17.57 3.38
N SER A 399 0.69 17.19 4.33
CA SER A 399 1.83 17.99 4.78
C SER A 399 3.18 17.60 4.16
N ILE A 400 3.24 16.52 3.37
CA ILE A 400 4.49 15.99 2.79
C ILE A 400 4.53 16.31 1.30
N SER A 401 5.54 17.08 0.89
CA SER A 401 5.79 17.40 -0.52
C SER A 401 6.89 16.51 -1.09
N LEU A 402 6.64 15.95 -2.27
CA LEU A 402 7.66 15.25 -3.05
C LEU A 402 8.43 16.23 -3.94
N PRO A 403 9.76 16.08 -4.09
CA PRO A 403 10.54 16.90 -5.00
C PRO A 403 10.10 16.66 -6.46
N PRO A 404 10.13 17.69 -7.32
CA PRO A 404 9.76 17.53 -8.72
C PRO A 404 10.78 16.63 -9.46
N LEU A 405 10.27 15.63 -10.16
CA LEU A 405 11.02 14.86 -11.15
C LEU A 405 10.54 15.24 -12.55
N GLY A 406 11.41 15.19 -13.53
CA GLY A 406 11.10 15.56 -14.91
C GLY A 406 10.19 14.61 -15.68
N ASN A 407 9.82 13.47 -15.08
CA ASN A 407 8.99 12.40 -15.67
C ASN A 407 7.92 11.96 -14.67
N GLU A 408 6.94 11.20 -15.15
CA GLU A 408 6.01 10.45 -14.29
C GLU A 408 6.78 9.41 -13.47
N TYR A 409 6.45 9.28 -12.19
CA TYR A 409 7.13 8.38 -11.26
C TYR A 409 6.16 7.66 -10.33
N ILE A 410 6.59 6.48 -9.88
CA ILE A 410 5.88 5.67 -8.90
C ILE A 410 6.01 6.34 -7.54
N TYR A 411 4.92 6.43 -6.78
CA TYR A 411 4.96 6.82 -5.38
C TYR A 411 4.44 5.70 -4.47
N LEU A 412 4.83 5.74 -3.21
CA LEU A 412 4.27 4.94 -2.13
C LEU A 412 4.01 5.86 -0.93
N ALA A 413 2.74 6.02 -0.57
CA ALA A 413 2.30 6.82 0.56
C ALA A 413 1.68 5.94 1.63
N LYS A 414 1.99 6.17 2.92
CA LYS A 414 1.39 5.47 4.06
C LYS A 414 0.54 6.43 4.88
N TYR A 415 -0.68 6.00 5.21
CA TYR A 415 -1.58 6.67 6.14
C TYR A 415 -1.82 5.77 7.35
N ASP A 416 -1.97 6.39 8.53
CA ASP A 416 -2.42 5.68 9.72
C ASP A 416 -3.96 5.49 9.71
N PRO A 417 -4.52 4.73 10.68
CA PRO A 417 -5.96 4.47 10.74
C PRO A 417 -6.85 5.73 10.88
N ALA A 418 -6.28 6.84 11.35
CA ALA A 418 -6.95 8.14 11.47
C ALA A 418 -6.86 8.98 10.18
N GLY A 419 -6.15 8.50 9.16
CA GLY A 419 -5.93 9.18 7.89
C GLY A 419 -4.73 10.13 7.88
N VAL A 420 -3.90 10.14 8.92
CA VAL A 420 -2.70 10.99 8.94
C VAL A 420 -1.60 10.37 8.11
N VAL A 421 -1.09 11.12 7.11
CA VAL A 421 0.03 10.67 6.29
C VAL A 421 1.30 10.51 7.14
N GLN A 422 1.91 9.32 7.08
CA GLN A 422 3.09 8.96 7.89
C GLN A 422 4.38 9.18 7.12
N TYR A 423 4.40 8.80 5.86
CA TYR A 423 5.48 9.09 4.92
C TYR A 423 4.97 9.01 3.49
N VAL A 424 5.71 9.65 2.59
CA VAL A 424 5.56 9.49 1.13
C VAL A 424 6.95 9.37 0.53
N LYS A 425 7.11 8.46 -0.41
CA LYS A 425 8.37 8.22 -1.10
C LYS A 425 8.11 8.04 -2.59
N GLN A 426 9.04 8.55 -3.40
CA GLN A 426 9.01 8.39 -4.85
C GLN A 426 10.10 7.43 -5.31
N TYR A 427 9.82 6.69 -6.37
CA TYR A 427 10.68 5.65 -6.93
C TYR A 427 10.86 5.85 -8.43
N ALA A 428 11.26 4.79 -9.13
CA ALA A 428 11.49 4.74 -10.56
C ALA A 428 10.39 5.43 -11.41
N ALA A 429 10.76 5.83 -12.62
CA ALA A 429 9.79 6.29 -13.62
C ALA A 429 8.83 5.15 -13.99
N GLY A 430 7.50 5.40 -13.89
CA GLY A 430 6.49 4.38 -14.16
C GLY A 430 5.24 4.50 -13.32
N THR A 431 4.55 3.38 -13.15
CA THR A 431 3.27 3.27 -12.44
C THR A 431 3.29 2.11 -11.46
N GLY A 432 2.90 2.33 -10.20
CA GLY A 432 2.56 1.27 -9.26
C GLY A 432 1.13 0.81 -9.52
N GLN A 433 0.92 -0.48 -9.76
CA GLN A 433 -0.39 -1.00 -10.20
C GLN A 433 -1.15 -1.68 -9.07
N ASP A 434 -0.46 -2.46 -8.22
CA ASP A 434 -1.12 -3.14 -7.12
C ASP A 434 -0.22 -3.30 -5.90
N ILE A 435 -0.85 -3.31 -4.70
CA ILE A 435 -0.19 -3.44 -3.40
C ILE A 435 -0.84 -4.58 -2.62
N HIS A 436 -0.01 -5.51 -2.19
CA HIS A 436 -0.41 -6.56 -1.25
C HIS A 436 0.34 -6.41 0.07
N VAL A 437 -0.40 -6.14 1.17
CA VAL A 437 0.17 -5.90 2.50
C VAL A 437 0.23 -7.19 3.29
N LEU A 438 1.39 -7.43 3.92
CA LEU A 438 1.63 -8.58 4.79
C LEU A 438 1.43 -8.23 6.27
N ASN A 439 1.11 -9.22 7.10
CA ASN A 439 0.88 -9.02 8.54
C ASN A 439 2.15 -8.73 9.36
N ASN A 440 3.32 -8.72 8.72
CA ASN A 440 4.62 -8.50 9.37
C ASN A 440 5.20 -7.09 9.13
N GLY A 441 4.39 -6.15 8.61
CA GLY A 441 4.83 -4.79 8.27
C GLY A 441 5.54 -4.69 6.92
N CYS A 442 5.60 -5.78 6.15
CA CYS A 442 6.07 -5.77 4.77
C CYS A 442 4.90 -5.65 3.79
N LEU A 443 5.20 -5.24 2.57
CA LEU A 443 4.27 -5.24 1.46
C LEU A 443 4.97 -5.62 0.16
N TYR A 444 4.19 -6.08 -0.79
CA TYR A 444 4.59 -6.21 -2.19
C TYR A 444 3.95 -5.10 -3.00
N LEU A 445 4.72 -4.49 -3.90
CA LEU A 445 4.28 -3.53 -4.90
C LEU A 445 4.71 -4.03 -6.26
N ASN A 446 3.79 -4.04 -7.21
CA ASN A 446 4.09 -4.36 -8.60
C ASN A 446 3.67 -3.21 -9.54
N GLY A 447 4.02 -3.35 -10.82
CA GLY A 447 3.62 -2.35 -11.81
C GLY A 447 4.44 -2.38 -13.08
N GLY A 448 4.48 -1.23 -13.75
CA GLY A 448 5.28 -1.00 -14.95
C GLY A 448 6.31 0.10 -14.72
N ALA A 449 7.58 -0.17 -15.05
CA ALA A 449 8.63 0.83 -15.04
C ALA A 449 9.11 1.15 -16.46
N SER A 450 9.47 2.41 -16.71
CA SER A 450 9.96 2.88 -18.01
C SER A 450 11.46 3.15 -17.97
N LYS A 451 12.12 3.11 -19.14
CA LYS A 451 13.51 3.52 -19.29
C LYS A 451 13.68 4.97 -18.89
N GLY A 452 14.54 5.26 -17.91
CA GLY A 452 14.86 6.62 -17.47
C GLY A 452 16.02 6.63 -16.49
N SER A 453 16.63 7.80 -16.28
CA SER A 453 17.54 8.06 -15.18
C SER A 453 16.74 8.03 -13.89
N GLY A 454 17.05 7.11 -12.96
CA GLY A 454 16.37 6.98 -11.68
C GLY A 454 15.47 5.75 -11.54
N ASN A 455 15.76 4.66 -12.26
CA ASN A 455 15.10 3.36 -12.04
C ASN A 455 15.56 2.73 -10.72
N GLU A 456 15.46 3.48 -9.62
CA GLU A 456 15.92 3.06 -8.31
C GLU A 456 14.72 2.85 -7.38
N PHE A 457 14.73 1.71 -6.73
CA PHE A 457 13.94 1.41 -5.56
C PHE A 457 14.91 1.39 -4.37
N ASP A 458 15.04 2.53 -3.70
CA ASP A 458 16.08 2.81 -2.71
C ASP A 458 17.49 2.69 -3.34
N ASN A 459 18.27 1.67 -2.93
CA ASN A 459 19.61 1.40 -3.46
C ASN A 459 19.62 0.26 -4.49
N ILE A 460 18.45 -0.19 -4.95
CA ILE A 460 18.32 -1.30 -5.90
C ILE A 460 17.88 -0.73 -7.25
N SER A 461 18.75 -0.85 -8.24
CA SER A 461 18.50 -0.38 -9.60
C SER A 461 17.93 -1.48 -10.48
N LEU A 462 16.89 -1.15 -11.27
CA LEU A 462 16.40 -1.99 -12.37
C LEU A 462 17.07 -1.57 -13.68
N VAL A 463 17.53 -2.55 -14.45
CA VAL A 463 18.13 -2.32 -15.76
C VAL A 463 17.13 -2.65 -16.84
N TYR A 464 16.34 -1.65 -17.27
CA TYR A 464 15.44 -1.80 -18.42
C TYR A 464 16.10 -1.35 -19.72
N VAL A 465 15.90 -2.16 -20.76
CA VAL A 465 16.24 -1.74 -22.13
C VAL A 465 15.10 -0.87 -22.70
N ASP A 466 13.85 -1.19 -22.29
CA ASP A 466 12.61 -0.48 -22.62
C ASP A 466 11.64 -0.46 -21.41
N ARG A 467 10.31 -0.42 -21.65
CA ARG A 467 9.30 -0.63 -20.60
C ARG A 467 9.26 -2.08 -20.17
N GLY A 468 9.02 -2.34 -18.90
CA GLY A 468 8.85 -3.69 -18.37
C GLY A 468 8.12 -3.72 -17.04
N GLY A 469 7.51 -4.86 -16.72
CA GLY A 469 6.91 -5.11 -15.42
C GLY A 469 7.95 -5.22 -14.32
N PHE A 470 7.57 -4.88 -13.10
CA PHE A 470 8.37 -5.10 -11.90
C PHE A 470 7.52 -5.66 -10.76
N ILE A 471 8.18 -6.28 -9.81
CA ILE A 471 7.67 -6.58 -8.48
C ILE A 471 8.78 -6.28 -7.47
N CYS A 472 8.40 -5.70 -6.33
CA CYS A 472 9.33 -5.43 -5.23
C CYS A 472 8.69 -5.72 -3.88
N GLN A 473 9.52 -6.04 -2.91
CA GLN A 473 9.14 -6.14 -1.51
C GLN A 473 9.67 -4.94 -0.75
N PHE A 474 8.80 -4.30 0.00
CA PHE A 474 9.14 -3.28 0.98
C PHE A 474 8.83 -3.80 2.38
N CYS A 475 9.73 -3.54 3.32
CA CYS A 475 9.46 -3.79 4.74
C CYS A 475 9.71 -2.53 5.56
N GLU A 476 8.93 -2.35 6.60
CA GLU A 476 9.23 -1.32 7.58
C GLU A 476 10.54 -1.66 8.26
N THR A 477 11.56 -0.87 7.99
CA THR A 477 12.73 -0.86 8.84
C THR A 477 12.37 -0.03 10.06
N VAL A 478 12.19 -0.69 11.19
CA VAL A 478 12.33 0.01 12.45
C VAL A 478 13.76 0.55 12.42
N SER A 479 13.92 1.85 12.17
CA SER A 479 15.19 2.50 12.51
C SER A 479 15.41 2.16 13.97
N PRO A 480 16.48 1.43 14.34
CA PRO A 480 16.68 1.09 15.73
C PRO A 480 16.57 2.38 16.50
N ALA A 481 15.65 2.41 17.49
CA ALA A 481 15.45 3.60 18.31
C ALA A 481 16.84 4.10 18.72
N CYS A 482 17.06 5.41 18.62
CA CYS A 482 18.35 5.99 18.99
C CYS A 482 18.51 5.88 20.52
N GLU A 483 18.77 4.65 20.98
CA GLU A 483 18.82 4.30 22.38
C GLU A 483 20.18 4.64 22.98
N PRO A 484 20.24 5.05 24.26
CA PRO A 484 21.50 5.24 24.93
C PRO A 484 22.24 3.90 25.06
N PRO A 485 23.58 3.88 24.93
CA PRO A 485 24.35 2.66 25.07
C PRO A 485 24.21 2.06 26.48
N THR A 486 24.24 0.75 26.56
CA THR A 486 24.21 -0.02 27.82
C THR A 486 25.57 -0.67 28.09
N GLY A 487 25.76 -1.21 29.30
CA GLY A 487 26.99 -1.94 29.65
C GLY A 487 28.25 -1.07 29.70
N ILE A 488 28.11 0.20 30.12
CA ILE A 488 29.25 1.12 30.17
C ILE A 488 30.23 0.67 31.25
N THR A 489 31.47 0.49 30.85
CA THR A 489 32.57 0.04 31.73
C THR A 489 33.81 0.89 31.54
N ALA A 490 34.54 1.10 32.65
CA ALA A 490 35.86 1.75 32.64
C ALA A 490 36.96 0.70 32.86
N SER A 491 37.96 0.69 32.00
CA SER A 491 39.07 -0.25 32.02
C SER A 491 40.40 0.43 31.67
N SER A 492 41.52 -0.26 31.79
CA SER A 492 42.86 0.26 31.50
C SER A 492 43.07 1.63 32.13
N ILE A 493 42.70 1.74 33.42
CA ILE A 493 42.77 2.98 34.16
C ILE A 493 44.22 3.18 34.65
N THR A 494 44.75 4.39 34.40
CA THR A 494 46.07 4.84 34.88
C THR A 494 45.94 6.16 35.63
N SER A 495 47.03 6.74 36.08
CA SER A 495 47.01 8.06 36.72
C SER A 495 46.55 9.21 35.81
N SER A 496 46.53 9.02 34.50
CA SER A 496 46.19 10.09 33.53
C SER A 496 45.29 9.64 32.38
N THR A 497 44.87 8.37 32.30
CA THR A 497 44.03 7.84 31.22
C THR A 497 43.01 6.82 31.77
N ALA A 498 41.91 6.66 31.03
CA ALA A 498 40.92 5.58 31.19
C ALA A 498 40.32 5.21 29.85
N LYS A 499 40.03 3.93 29.63
CA LYS A 499 39.24 3.44 28.47
C LYS A 499 37.84 3.21 28.93
N ILE A 500 36.87 3.90 28.30
CA ILE A 500 35.43 3.68 28.50
C ILE A 500 34.93 2.89 27.31
N SER A 501 34.20 1.82 27.55
CA SER A 501 33.58 0.98 26.52
C SER A 501 32.15 0.62 26.90
N TRP A 502 31.34 0.30 25.91
CA TRP A 502 29.92 -0.02 26.05
C TRP A 502 29.46 -1.03 25.00
N THR A 503 28.23 -1.52 25.14
CA THR A 503 27.59 -2.36 24.11
C THR A 503 27.28 -1.50 22.89
N ALA A 504 27.71 -1.93 21.71
CA ALA A 504 27.41 -1.23 20.47
C ALA A 504 25.91 -1.20 20.21
N VAL A 505 25.38 -0.03 19.85
CA VAL A 505 23.98 0.16 19.47
C VAL A 505 23.86 -0.06 17.96
N PRO A 506 22.97 -0.95 17.48
CA PRO A 506 22.75 -1.15 16.06
C PRO A 506 22.31 0.15 15.37
N GLY A 507 22.87 0.46 14.20
CA GLY A 507 22.54 1.69 13.47
C GLY A 507 23.20 2.97 13.97
N ALA A 508 24.05 2.90 15.01
CA ALA A 508 24.80 4.06 15.49
C ALA A 508 25.80 4.58 14.45
N MET A 509 25.73 5.89 14.16
CA MET A 509 26.74 6.60 13.35
C MET A 509 28.00 6.93 14.16
N GLY A 510 27.85 6.97 15.49
CA GLY A 510 28.91 7.29 16.44
C GLY A 510 28.39 7.45 17.85
N TYR A 511 29.23 7.95 18.74
CA TYR A 511 28.91 8.14 20.15
C TYR A 511 29.51 9.43 20.68
N SER A 512 28.76 10.10 21.58
CA SER A 512 29.18 11.29 22.32
C SER A 512 29.38 10.93 23.78
N THR A 513 30.62 10.94 24.26
CA THR A 513 30.97 10.64 25.66
C THR A 513 31.19 11.93 26.42
N GLN A 514 30.42 12.16 27.49
CA GLN A 514 30.64 13.23 28.43
C GLN A 514 31.33 12.72 29.68
N TYR A 515 32.30 13.47 30.20
CA TYR A 515 32.98 13.13 31.44
C TYR A 515 33.38 14.38 32.24
N ARG A 516 33.43 14.26 33.55
CA ARG A 516 33.84 15.34 34.47
C ARG A 516 34.44 14.77 35.78
N LYS A 517 35.15 15.58 36.55
CA LYS A 517 35.52 15.21 37.92
C LYS A 517 34.28 15.13 38.77
N LEU A 518 34.21 14.11 39.62
CA LEU A 518 33.11 13.92 40.57
C LEU A 518 32.90 15.20 41.42
N GLY A 519 31.64 15.64 41.51
CA GLY A 519 31.26 16.83 42.23
C GLY A 519 31.47 18.17 41.48
N THR A 520 31.94 18.16 40.24
CA THR A 520 32.02 19.38 39.40
C THR A 520 30.80 19.50 38.49
N THR A 521 30.50 20.72 38.03
CA THR A 521 29.31 20.97 37.17
C THR A 521 29.60 20.92 35.68
N ARG A 522 30.86 21.12 35.26
CA ARG A 522 31.21 21.26 33.81
C ARG A 522 31.60 19.93 33.18
N TRP A 523 30.85 19.49 32.19
CA TRP A 523 31.14 18.34 31.37
C TRP A 523 32.17 18.68 30.27
N LYS A 524 33.05 17.72 29.98
CA LYS A 524 33.89 17.68 28.79
C LYS A 524 33.33 16.61 27.86
N THR A 525 33.29 16.87 26.54
CA THR A 525 32.76 15.94 25.53
C THR A 525 33.86 15.39 24.66
N LYS A 526 33.74 14.11 24.29
CA LYS A 526 34.60 13.44 23.33
C LYS A 526 33.78 12.49 22.48
N GLU A 527 33.89 12.58 21.17
CA GLU A 527 33.20 11.72 20.21
C GLU A 527 34.08 10.54 19.75
N SER A 528 33.41 9.45 19.37
CA SER A 528 34.04 8.26 18.77
C SER A 528 33.10 7.58 17.79
N SER A 529 33.64 7.00 16.71
CA SER A 529 32.90 6.14 15.79
C SER A 529 32.79 4.68 16.23
N ALA A 530 33.54 4.28 17.26
CA ALA A 530 33.51 2.94 17.84
C ALA A 530 32.86 2.93 19.21
N ALA A 531 32.35 1.78 19.66
CA ALA A 531 31.73 1.59 20.98
C ALA A 531 32.76 1.62 22.14
N LEU A 532 33.74 2.49 22.03
CA LEU A 532 34.75 2.77 23.03
C LEU A 532 35.38 4.16 22.83
N VAL A 533 35.89 4.74 23.91
CA VAL A 533 36.68 5.98 23.87
C VAL A 533 37.84 5.91 24.90
N LYS A 534 38.99 6.45 24.55
CA LYS A 534 40.11 6.62 25.49
C LYS A 534 40.09 8.06 26.01
N LEU A 535 39.86 8.24 27.29
CA LEU A 535 39.99 9.51 27.99
C LEU A 535 41.46 9.73 28.36
N THR A 536 41.97 10.95 28.20
CA THR A 536 43.35 11.32 28.46
C THR A 536 43.43 12.62 29.22
N ARG A 537 44.63 12.93 29.78
CA ARG A 537 44.86 14.15 30.61
C ARG A 537 43.93 14.21 31.83
N LEU A 538 43.72 13.06 32.45
CA LEU A 538 43.06 12.94 33.71
C LEU A 538 44.03 13.30 34.84
N SER A 539 43.52 13.66 36.00
CA SER A 539 44.34 13.90 37.22
C SER A 539 44.52 12.60 37.98
N PRO A 540 45.70 12.35 38.56
CA PRO A 540 45.94 11.17 39.41
C PRO A 540 45.01 11.15 40.66
N ALA A 541 44.78 9.95 41.19
CA ALA A 541 43.95 9.69 42.38
C ALA A 541 42.61 10.49 42.43
N THR A 542 41.95 10.62 41.27
CA THR A 542 40.78 11.47 41.09
C THR A 542 39.59 10.67 40.57
N SER A 543 38.43 10.80 41.20
CA SER A 543 37.19 10.19 40.72
C SER A 543 36.54 11.03 39.62
N TYR A 544 36.03 10.35 38.58
CA TYR A 544 35.35 10.92 37.43
C TYR A 544 33.98 10.29 37.26
N GLU A 545 33.04 11.05 36.74
CA GLU A 545 31.76 10.63 36.21
C GLU A 545 31.81 10.63 34.68
N CYS A 546 31.22 9.64 34.02
CA CYS A 546 31.03 9.64 32.60
C CYS A 546 29.66 9.10 32.21
N GLN A 547 29.15 9.54 31.05
CA GLN A 547 27.90 9.11 30.43
C GLN A 547 28.06 9.15 28.91
N VAL A 548 27.33 8.32 28.20
CA VAL A 548 27.47 8.18 26.74
C VAL A 548 26.10 8.28 26.06
N ALA A 549 26.04 9.02 24.97
CA ALA A 549 24.89 9.06 24.05
C ALA A 549 25.26 8.47 22.69
N THR A 550 24.31 7.83 22.05
CA THR A 550 24.41 7.36 20.67
C THR A 550 24.12 8.51 19.70
N LEU A 551 24.93 8.65 18.66
CA LEU A 551 24.70 9.55 17.54
C LEU A 551 24.08 8.74 16.40
N CYS A 552 22.84 9.03 16.03
CA CYS A 552 22.11 8.40 14.94
C CYS A 552 22.05 9.36 13.73
N SER A 553 21.52 8.91 12.60
CA SER A 553 21.46 9.70 11.36
C SER A 553 20.65 11.00 11.48
N THR A 554 19.60 11.00 12.31
CA THR A 554 18.67 12.14 12.44
C THR A 554 18.62 12.74 13.83
N GLU A 555 19.11 12.03 14.85
CA GLU A 555 19.00 12.45 16.27
C GLU A 555 20.16 11.93 17.13
N THR A 556 20.21 12.41 18.36
CA THR A 556 21.13 11.90 19.39
C THR A 556 20.30 11.35 20.55
N SER A 557 20.63 10.15 21.03
CA SER A 557 19.94 9.55 22.16
C SER A 557 20.07 10.38 23.46
N PRO A 558 19.21 10.17 24.44
CA PRO A 558 19.51 10.56 25.80
C PRO A 558 20.86 9.98 26.23
N TYR A 559 21.52 10.63 27.21
CA TYR A 559 22.73 10.06 27.80
C TYR A 559 22.38 8.84 28.67
N SER A 560 23.27 7.85 28.65
CA SER A 560 23.23 6.69 29.55
C SER A 560 23.22 7.07 31.04
N PRO A 561 22.88 6.15 31.95
CA PRO A 561 23.16 6.32 33.36
C PRO A 561 24.65 6.63 33.62
N ILE A 562 24.91 7.44 34.62
CA ILE A 562 26.27 7.87 34.97
C ILE A 562 27.08 6.69 35.51
N GLN A 563 28.28 6.48 34.92
CA GLN A 563 29.28 5.54 35.41
C GLN A 563 30.41 6.30 36.10
N VAL A 564 30.81 5.83 37.28
CA VAL A 564 31.92 6.42 38.05
C VAL A 564 33.17 5.53 37.97
N PHE A 565 34.34 6.16 37.85
CA PHE A 565 35.63 5.48 37.90
C PHE A 565 36.68 6.39 38.58
N THR A 566 37.76 5.80 39.13
CA THR A 566 38.82 6.54 39.81
C THR A 566 40.19 6.21 39.16
N THR A 567 40.97 7.26 38.84
CA THR A 567 42.35 7.11 38.31
C THR A 567 43.29 6.60 39.42
N THR A 568 44.31 5.85 38.98
CA THR A 568 45.38 5.42 39.93
C THR A 568 46.18 6.61 40.45
N PRO A 569 46.87 6.46 41.57
CA PRO A 569 47.77 7.48 42.11
C PRO A 569 48.87 7.92 41.13
#